data_3602c757d36932a148683774544e789c
#
_entry.id   3602c757d36932a148683774544e789c
#
_cell.length_a   1.000
_cell.length_b   1.000
_cell.length_c   1.000
_cell.angle_alpha   90.00
_cell.angle_beta   90.00
_cell.angle_gamma   90.00
#
_symmetry.space_group_name_H-M   'P 1'
#
loop_
_entity.id
_entity.type
_entity.pdbx_description
1 polymer ?
#
loop_
_entity_poly.entity_id
_entity_poly.type
_entity_poly.pdbx_seq_one_letter_code
_entity_poly.pdbx_strand_id
1 'polypeptide(L)'
;MRNFSAPVNLDCELTEEQWLTLLANDPDAFNRWEAGQRLAVQAALRFIRGQHNPKTEAVLGSGYLQAMRLVLNHPDLDSAFKELVLTLPSETYISEQLESVDPQQVHAVREAMRLQLALSLQAEWQACYELNRVMGAYSPDASSSAKRALSGMALSMLCLAAVHEGTSIWPAKALQAFKDAHNMTDRFNALIALVISGHELAAQALALFHALFKNEA
;
A
#
# COMPACT_ATOMS: atom_id res chain seq x y z
N MET A 1 1.26 17.98 -16.84
CA MET A 1 0.49 19.23 -16.60
C MET A 1 0.69 19.60 -15.14
N ARG A 2 0.95 20.86 -14.86
CA ARG A 2 1.12 21.33 -13.48
C ARG A 2 -0.16 22.01 -13.02
N ASN A 3 -0.53 21.84 -11.74
CA ASN A 3 -1.71 22.42 -11.09
C ASN A 3 -3.07 22.00 -11.69
N PHE A 4 -3.14 20.89 -12.38
CA PHE A 4 -4.32 20.21 -12.90
C PHE A 4 -5.54 21.16 -13.11
N SER A 5 -5.49 21.97 -14.17
CA SER A 5 -6.50 23.01 -14.42
C SER A 5 -7.69 22.55 -15.27
N ALA A 6 -7.66 21.35 -15.83
CA ALA A 6 -8.76 20.78 -16.61
C ALA A 6 -8.65 19.25 -16.73
N PRO A 7 -9.78 18.52 -16.79
CA PRO A 7 -9.78 17.09 -17.11
C PRO A 7 -9.36 16.91 -18.57
N VAL A 8 -8.24 16.23 -18.78
CA VAL A 8 -7.70 15.93 -20.12
C VAL A 8 -7.18 14.51 -20.17
N ASN A 9 -7.32 13.86 -21.31
CA ASN A 9 -6.58 12.65 -21.60
C ASN A 9 -5.18 13.06 -22.08
N LEU A 10 -4.17 12.75 -21.28
CA LEU A 10 -2.79 13.05 -21.64
C LEU A 10 -2.23 11.86 -22.43
N ASP A 11 -2.08 12.06 -23.73
CA ASP A 11 -1.31 11.17 -24.59
C ASP A 11 0.14 11.67 -24.61
N CYS A 12 1.02 10.96 -23.90
CA CYS A 12 2.44 11.29 -23.84
C CYS A 12 3.27 10.00 -23.86
N GLU A 13 4.19 9.95 -24.82
CA GLU A 13 5.15 8.86 -24.98
C GLU A 13 6.39 9.10 -24.09
N LEU A 14 6.22 8.96 -22.76
CA LEU A 14 7.37 8.98 -21.84
C LEU A 14 7.95 7.57 -21.71
N THR A 15 9.28 7.49 -21.65
CA THR A 15 9.99 6.24 -21.35
C THR A 15 9.79 5.84 -19.87
N GLU A 16 10.06 4.57 -19.56
CA GLU A 16 10.00 4.09 -18.17
C GLU A 16 10.94 4.91 -17.25
N GLU A 17 12.13 5.26 -17.71
CA GLU A 17 13.09 6.09 -16.96
C GLU A 17 12.56 7.51 -16.69
N GLN A 18 11.85 8.10 -17.64
CA GLN A 18 11.23 9.41 -17.46
C GLN A 18 10.08 9.34 -16.44
N TRP A 19 9.24 8.28 -16.49
CA TRP A 19 8.20 8.06 -15.48
C TRP A 19 8.80 7.82 -14.10
N LEU A 20 9.88 7.05 -13.97
CA LEU A 20 10.60 6.86 -12.72
C LEU A 20 11.16 8.16 -12.18
N THR A 21 11.67 9.02 -13.04
CA THR A 21 12.18 10.35 -12.66
C THR A 21 11.06 11.24 -12.12
N LEU A 22 9.90 11.25 -12.78
CA LEU A 22 8.72 11.99 -12.30
C LEU A 22 8.25 11.46 -10.93
N LEU A 23 8.12 10.15 -10.78
CA LEU A 23 7.72 9.53 -9.52
C LEU A 23 8.64 9.92 -8.37
N ALA A 24 9.95 9.88 -8.58
CA ALA A 24 10.92 10.13 -7.54
C ALA A 24 11.11 11.64 -7.22
N ASN A 25 11.01 12.52 -8.21
CA ASN A 25 11.56 13.87 -8.11
C ASN A 25 10.61 15.01 -8.53
N ASP A 26 9.46 14.75 -9.18
CA ASP A 26 8.59 15.86 -9.60
C ASP A 26 8.06 16.61 -8.38
N PRO A 27 8.15 17.95 -8.33
CA PRO A 27 7.61 18.74 -7.24
C PRO A 27 6.07 18.77 -7.23
N ASP A 28 5.41 18.44 -8.35
CA ASP A 28 3.95 18.37 -8.43
C ASP A 28 3.45 17.00 -7.93
N ALA A 29 2.63 17.03 -6.89
CA ALA A 29 2.08 15.84 -6.24
C ALA A 29 1.28 14.95 -7.19
N PHE A 30 0.46 15.57 -8.08
CA PHE A 30 -0.35 14.82 -9.03
C PHE A 30 0.52 14.08 -10.07
N ASN A 31 1.52 14.76 -10.63
CA ASN A 31 2.43 14.13 -11.60
C ASN A 31 3.18 12.94 -10.98
N ARG A 32 3.59 13.08 -9.72
CA ARG A 32 4.27 12.02 -8.99
C ARG A 32 3.36 10.81 -8.78
N TRP A 33 2.13 11.04 -8.32
CA TRP A 33 1.12 10.00 -8.15
C TRP A 33 0.78 9.31 -9.47
N GLU A 34 0.49 10.09 -10.52
CA GLU A 34 0.15 9.56 -11.86
C GLU A 34 1.28 8.70 -12.43
N ALA A 35 2.53 9.14 -12.27
CA ALA A 35 3.70 8.36 -12.70
C ALA A 35 3.77 7.01 -11.97
N GLY A 36 3.53 6.99 -10.66
CA GLY A 36 3.48 5.77 -9.86
C GLY A 36 2.39 4.80 -10.32
N GLN A 37 1.17 5.32 -10.54
CA GLN A 37 0.05 4.52 -11.02
C GLN A 37 0.31 3.94 -12.42
N ARG A 38 0.78 4.75 -13.36
CA ARG A 38 1.11 4.29 -14.73
C ARG A 38 2.18 3.21 -14.74
N LEU A 39 3.27 3.40 -14.02
CA LEU A 39 4.34 2.40 -13.93
C LEU A 39 3.83 1.07 -13.35
N ALA A 40 3.03 1.13 -12.29
CA ALA A 40 2.47 -0.07 -11.67
C ALA A 40 1.49 -0.80 -12.61
N VAL A 41 0.59 -0.06 -13.29
CA VAL A 41 -0.34 -0.63 -14.28
C VAL A 41 0.43 -1.25 -15.44
N GLN A 42 1.42 -0.55 -16.01
CA GLN A 42 2.23 -1.08 -17.11
C GLN A 42 2.99 -2.35 -16.71
N ALA A 43 3.51 -2.41 -15.49
CA ALA A 43 4.16 -3.61 -14.96
C ALA A 43 3.16 -4.78 -14.86
N ALA A 44 1.98 -4.56 -14.29
CA ALA A 44 0.95 -5.58 -14.19
C ALA A 44 0.49 -6.07 -15.57
N LEU A 45 0.21 -5.16 -16.51
CA LEU A 45 -0.24 -5.52 -17.86
C LEU A 45 0.83 -6.29 -18.66
N ARG A 46 2.11 -5.87 -18.58
CA ARG A 46 3.22 -6.62 -19.19
C ARG A 46 3.29 -8.04 -18.66
N PHE A 47 3.13 -8.18 -17.35
CA PHE A 47 3.20 -9.46 -16.65
C PHE A 47 2.04 -10.38 -17.05
N ILE A 48 0.80 -9.87 -17.06
CA ILE A 48 -0.40 -10.61 -17.45
C ILE A 48 -0.33 -11.04 -18.93
N ARG A 49 0.00 -10.12 -19.83
CA ARG A 49 0.09 -10.40 -21.27
C ARG A 49 1.22 -11.36 -21.64
N GLY A 50 2.33 -11.32 -20.89
CA GLY A 50 3.44 -12.24 -21.02
C GLY A 50 3.18 -13.63 -20.46
N GLN A 51 2.04 -13.87 -19.81
CA GLN A 51 1.69 -15.13 -19.14
C GLN A 51 2.75 -15.58 -18.11
N HIS A 52 3.38 -14.62 -17.45
CA HIS A 52 4.38 -14.88 -16.42
C HIS A 52 3.76 -15.42 -15.13
N ASN A 53 4.56 -16.11 -14.32
CA ASN A 53 4.10 -16.69 -13.06
C ASN A 53 4.40 -15.76 -11.88
N PRO A 54 3.39 -15.13 -11.24
CA PRO A 54 3.60 -14.20 -10.14
C PRO A 54 4.14 -14.85 -8.84
N LYS A 55 4.19 -16.17 -8.79
CA LYS A 55 4.79 -16.91 -7.65
C LYS A 55 6.30 -17.08 -7.76
N THR A 56 6.86 -16.95 -8.96
CA THR A 56 8.28 -17.22 -9.22
C THR A 56 9.03 -16.06 -9.85
N GLU A 57 8.30 -15.08 -10.39
CA GLU A 57 8.88 -13.97 -11.13
C GLU A 57 8.45 -12.63 -10.51
N ALA A 58 9.36 -11.65 -10.56
CA ALA A 58 9.11 -10.32 -10.05
C ALA A 58 8.23 -9.52 -11.03
N VAL A 59 7.15 -8.92 -10.53
CA VAL A 59 6.25 -8.06 -11.31
C VAL A 59 6.81 -6.64 -11.42
N LEU A 60 7.23 -6.09 -10.27
CA LEU A 60 7.76 -4.73 -10.17
C LEU A 60 9.26 -4.71 -10.47
N GLY A 61 9.71 -3.81 -11.31
CA GLY A 61 11.11 -3.58 -11.58
C GLY A 61 11.84 -2.89 -10.41
N SER A 62 13.15 -3.09 -10.32
CA SER A 62 13.99 -2.50 -9.27
C SER A 62 13.94 -0.98 -9.24
N GLY A 63 13.81 -0.32 -10.40
CA GLY A 63 13.65 1.13 -10.52
C GLY A 63 12.39 1.63 -9.81
N TYR A 64 11.26 0.92 -9.98
CA TYR A 64 10.01 1.27 -9.30
C TYR A 64 10.14 1.11 -7.78
N LEU A 65 10.70 0.00 -7.30
CA LEU A 65 10.92 -0.24 -5.88
C LEU A 65 11.83 0.84 -5.26
N GLN A 66 12.88 1.24 -5.99
CA GLN A 66 13.76 2.32 -5.54
C GLN A 66 13.05 3.67 -5.51
N ALA A 67 12.23 4.00 -6.50
CA ALA A 67 11.45 5.23 -6.50
C ALA A 67 10.44 5.27 -5.33
N MET A 68 9.76 4.15 -5.04
CA MET A 68 8.87 4.03 -3.88
C MET A 68 9.61 4.18 -2.55
N ARG A 69 10.84 3.67 -2.45
CA ARG A 69 11.74 3.90 -1.29
C ARG A 69 12.03 5.39 -1.10
N LEU A 70 12.33 6.11 -2.18
CA LEU A 70 12.58 7.55 -2.13
C LEU A 70 11.32 8.33 -1.70
N VAL A 71 10.14 7.96 -2.18
CA VAL A 71 8.86 8.55 -1.75
C VAL A 71 8.62 8.30 -0.25
N LEU A 72 8.78 7.07 0.21
CA LEU A 72 8.53 6.71 1.62
C LEU A 72 9.46 7.45 2.58
N ASN A 73 10.73 7.60 2.20
CA ASN A 73 11.75 8.28 3.00
C ASN A 73 11.83 9.80 2.77
N HIS A 74 11.02 10.35 1.86
CA HIS A 74 11.11 11.79 1.53
C HIS A 74 10.74 12.64 2.74
N PRO A 75 11.58 13.60 3.16
CA PRO A 75 11.37 14.37 4.39
C PRO A 75 10.16 15.33 4.29
N ASP A 76 9.93 15.91 3.12
CA ASP A 76 8.97 17.00 2.92
C ASP A 76 7.59 16.53 2.42
N LEU A 77 7.43 15.26 2.05
CA LEU A 77 6.12 14.73 1.67
C LEU A 77 5.30 14.38 2.91
N ASP A 78 4.07 14.88 2.96
CA ASP A 78 3.16 14.55 4.05
C ASP A 78 2.70 13.08 4.02
N SER A 79 2.19 12.62 5.16
CA SER A 79 1.82 11.21 5.34
C SER A 79 0.63 10.79 4.46
N ALA A 80 -0.32 11.70 4.18
CA ALA A 80 -1.46 11.39 3.31
C ALA A 80 -1.00 11.18 1.87
N PHE A 81 -0.11 12.04 1.40
CA PHE A 81 0.42 11.92 0.05
C PHE A 81 1.30 10.68 -0.12
N LYS A 82 2.14 10.35 0.88
CA LYS A 82 2.92 9.10 0.86
C LYS A 82 2.01 7.87 0.77
N GLU A 83 0.97 7.81 1.60
CA GLU A 83 0.00 6.72 1.57
C GLU A 83 -0.67 6.58 0.20
N LEU A 84 -1.10 7.70 -0.38
CA LEU A 84 -1.74 7.74 -1.70
C LEU A 84 -0.82 7.21 -2.81
N VAL A 85 0.44 7.66 -2.86
CA VAL A 85 1.41 7.23 -3.89
C VAL A 85 1.81 5.76 -3.74
N LEU A 86 1.93 5.28 -2.51
CA LEU A 86 2.31 3.90 -2.20
C LEU A 86 1.15 2.91 -2.37
N THR A 87 -0.08 3.41 -2.52
CA THR A 87 -1.24 2.58 -2.81
C THR A 87 -1.21 2.11 -4.26
N LEU A 88 -1.14 0.79 -4.44
CA LEU A 88 -1.16 0.16 -5.77
C LEU A 88 -2.51 0.37 -6.47
N PRO A 89 -2.53 0.39 -7.82
CA PRO A 89 -3.76 0.43 -8.60
C PRO A 89 -4.75 -0.65 -8.16
N SER A 90 -6.04 -0.33 -8.21
CA SER A 90 -7.08 -1.32 -7.91
C SER A 90 -7.14 -2.42 -8.99
N GLU A 91 -7.64 -3.59 -8.61
CA GLU A 91 -7.88 -4.68 -9.56
C GLU A 91 -8.84 -4.26 -10.67
N THR A 92 -9.85 -3.46 -10.33
CA THR A 92 -10.78 -2.88 -11.30
C THR A 92 -10.06 -2.03 -12.32
N TYR A 93 -9.18 -1.11 -11.87
CA TYR A 93 -8.44 -0.23 -12.77
C TYR A 93 -7.47 -0.99 -13.68
N ILE A 94 -6.80 -2.04 -13.17
CA ILE A 94 -5.97 -2.94 -13.99
C ILE A 94 -6.83 -3.68 -15.01
N SER A 95 -7.99 -4.19 -14.60
CA SER A 95 -8.92 -4.95 -15.44
C SER A 95 -9.47 -4.13 -16.60
N GLU A 96 -9.78 -2.86 -16.37
CA GLU A 96 -10.25 -1.91 -17.41
C GLU A 96 -9.26 -1.69 -18.54
N GLN A 97 -7.98 -2.04 -18.35
CA GLN A 97 -6.92 -1.92 -19.36
C GLN A 97 -6.71 -3.21 -20.18
N LEU A 98 -7.50 -4.26 -19.92
CA LEU A 98 -7.40 -5.56 -20.56
C LEU A 98 -8.59 -5.79 -21.50
N GLU A 99 -8.36 -6.36 -22.68
CA GLU A 99 -9.42 -6.76 -23.62
C GLU A 99 -10.19 -7.99 -23.09
N SER A 100 -9.50 -8.90 -22.42
CA SER A 100 -10.05 -10.08 -21.77
C SER A 100 -9.51 -10.17 -20.36
N VAL A 101 -10.41 -10.32 -19.39
CA VAL A 101 -10.08 -10.28 -17.97
C VAL A 101 -10.18 -11.67 -17.36
N ASP A 102 -9.08 -12.14 -16.78
CA ASP A 102 -9.07 -13.21 -15.79
C ASP A 102 -8.93 -12.59 -14.39
N PRO A 103 -10.01 -12.52 -13.60
CA PRO A 103 -9.96 -11.89 -12.28
C PRO A 103 -8.96 -12.56 -11.32
N GLN A 104 -8.75 -13.89 -11.44
CA GLN A 104 -7.81 -14.61 -10.58
C GLN A 104 -6.37 -14.24 -10.92
N GLN A 105 -6.06 -14.06 -12.20
CA GLN A 105 -4.74 -13.62 -12.65
C GLN A 105 -4.45 -12.18 -12.22
N VAL A 106 -5.42 -11.27 -12.39
CA VAL A 106 -5.29 -9.87 -11.95
C VAL A 106 -5.04 -9.81 -10.45
N HIS A 107 -5.83 -10.53 -9.66
CA HIS A 107 -5.65 -10.64 -8.21
C HIS A 107 -4.26 -11.16 -7.86
N ALA A 108 -3.83 -12.28 -8.44
CA ALA A 108 -2.53 -12.89 -8.15
C ALA A 108 -1.35 -11.95 -8.47
N VAL A 109 -1.43 -11.24 -9.58
CA VAL A 109 -0.39 -10.26 -9.98
C VAL A 109 -0.35 -9.08 -9.01
N ARG A 110 -1.50 -8.52 -8.64
CA ARG A 110 -1.57 -7.41 -7.69
C ARG A 110 -1.06 -7.81 -6.30
N GLU A 111 -1.40 -9.00 -5.82
CA GLU A 111 -0.88 -9.51 -4.55
C GLU A 111 0.64 -9.75 -4.59
N ALA A 112 1.17 -10.22 -5.72
CA ALA A 112 2.62 -10.33 -5.90
C ALA A 112 3.32 -8.97 -5.87
N MET A 113 2.74 -7.93 -6.50
CA MET A 113 3.25 -6.56 -6.43
C MET A 113 3.27 -6.04 -4.99
N ARG A 114 2.18 -6.28 -4.24
CA ARG A 114 2.08 -5.89 -2.84
C ARG A 114 3.12 -6.59 -1.97
N LEU A 115 3.30 -7.88 -2.17
CA LEU A 115 4.33 -8.65 -1.46
C LEU A 115 5.74 -8.18 -1.80
N GLN A 116 6.03 -7.85 -3.06
CA GLN A 116 7.33 -7.28 -3.44
C GLN A 116 7.61 -5.96 -2.73
N LEU A 117 6.63 -5.04 -2.64
CA LEU A 117 6.77 -3.80 -1.88
C LEU A 117 6.99 -4.07 -0.39
N ALA A 118 6.24 -5.02 0.18
CA ALA A 118 6.37 -5.39 1.58
C ALA A 118 7.76 -5.89 1.91
N LEU A 119 8.30 -6.82 1.11
CA LEU A 119 9.62 -7.43 1.32
C LEU A 119 10.77 -6.47 1.01
N SER A 120 10.65 -5.70 -0.08
CA SER A 120 11.75 -4.85 -0.54
C SER A 120 11.97 -3.61 0.33
N LEU A 121 10.97 -3.18 1.09
CA LEU A 121 10.97 -1.94 1.87
C LEU A 121 10.74 -2.18 3.37
N GLN A 122 11.09 -3.37 3.90
CA GLN A 122 10.79 -3.74 5.30
C GLN A 122 11.34 -2.75 6.32
N ALA A 123 12.59 -2.32 6.15
CA ALA A 123 13.22 -1.39 7.08
C ALA A 123 12.54 -0.02 7.05
N GLU A 124 12.19 0.45 5.86
CA GLU A 124 11.47 1.71 5.65
C GLU A 124 10.03 1.63 6.19
N TRP A 125 9.34 0.49 6.00
CA TRP A 125 8.01 0.27 6.58
C TRP A 125 8.05 0.29 8.11
N GLN A 126 9.07 -0.32 8.71
CA GLN A 126 9.24 -0.29 10.16
C GLN A 126 9.47 1.14 10.67
N ALA A 127 10.38 1.89 10.07
CA ALA A 127 10.62 3.29 10.43
C ALA A 127 9.35 4.14 10.23
N CYS A 128 8.65 3.93 9.11
CA CYS A 128 7.40 4.60 8.80
C CYS A 128 6.31 4.32 9.85
N TYR A 129 6.14 3.08 10.26
CA TYR A 129 5.18 2.70 11.31
C TYR A 129 5.48 3.43 12.62
N GLU A 130 6.73 3.40 13.08
CA GLU A 130 7.11 4.02 14.35
C GLU A 130 6.96 5.55 14.32
N LEU A 131 7.36 6.21 13.23
CA LEU A 131 7.32 7.68 13.07
C LEU A 131 5.89 8.23 12.92
N ASN A 132 4.95 7.42 12.44
CA ASN A 132 3.57 7.85 12.18
C ASN A 132 2.57 7.40 13.24
N ARG A 133 3.02 6.81 14.35
CA ARG A 133 2.13 6.50 15.47
C ARG A 133 1.60 7.77 16.10
N VAL A 134 0.28 7.88 16.23
CA VAL A 134 -0.38 9.01 16.89
C VAL A 134 -0.66 8.62 18.34
N MET A 135 -0.02 9.32 19.26
CA MET A 135 -0.18 9.11 20.69
C MET A 135 -1.17 10.10 21.30
N GLY A 136 -1.81 9.72 22.39
CA GLY A 136 -2.73 10.60 23.15
C GLY A 136 -4.20 10.47 22.73
N ALA A 137 -4.99 11.52 23.02
CA ALA A 137 -6.42 11.53 22.72
C ALA A 137 -6.67 11.49 21.20
N TYR A 138 -7.76 10.83 20.79
CA TYR A 138 -8.15 10.80 19.39
C TYR A 138 -8.47 12.20 18.87
N SER A 139 -7.89 12.54 17.73
CA SER A 139 -8.22 13.73 16.96
C SER A 139 -8.46 13.35 15.49
N PRO A 140 -9.54 13.85 14.87
CA PRO A 140 -9.86 13.63 13.46
C PRO A 140 -9.18 14.63 12.53
N ASP A 141 -8.25 15.44 13.02
CA ASP A 141 -7.54 16.40 12.19
C ASP A 141 -6.77 15.75 11.04
N ALA A 142 -6.53 16.51 9.97
CA ALA A 142 -5.92 15.99 8.75
C ALA A 142 -4.55 15.35 8.98
N SER A 143 -3.70 15.95 9.83
CA SER A 143 -2.36 15.44 10.11
C SER A 143 -2.40 14.11 10.85
N SER A 144 -3.20 14.02 11.93
CA SER A 144 -3.38 12.79 12.70
C SER A 144 -4.02 11.68 11.86
N SER A 145 -5.01 12.01 11.03
CA SER A 145 -5.66 11.07 10.13
C SER A 145 -4.70 10.51 9.08
N ALA A 146 -3.89 11.39 8.47
CA ALA A 146 -2.85 11.02 7.51
C ALA A 146 -1.80 10.07 8.12
N LYS A 147 -1.31 10.40 9.32
CA LYS A 147 -0.38 9.54 10.04
C LYS A 147 -0.97 8.16 10.35
N ARG A 148 -2.22 8.10 10.81
CA ARG A 148 -2.89 6.81 11.06
C ARG A 148 -3.04 5.98 9.79
N ALA A 149 -3.40 6.59 8.65
CA ALA A 149 -3.52 5.89 7.38
C ALA A 149 -2.18 5.30 6.95
N LEU A 150 -1.12 6.10 6.94
CA LEU A 150 0.21 5.65 6.55
C LEU A 150 0.79 4.61 7.53
N SER A 151 0.60 4.78 8.84
CA SER A 151 0.99 3.80 9.86
C SER A 151 0.23 2.48 9.70
N GLY A 152 -1.08 2.52 9.40
CA GLY A 152 -1.89 1.34 9.12
C GLY A 152 -1.42 0.59 7.87
N MET A 153 -1.09 1.31 6.80
CA MET A 153 -0.48 0.73 5.60
C MET A 153 0.85 0.06 5.93
N ALA A 154 1.74 0.73 6.65
CA ALA A 154 3.03 0.19 7.05
C ALA A 154 2.88 -1.10 7.88
N LEU A 155 1.95 -1.11 8.86
CA LEU A 155 1.65 -2.31 9.66
C LEU A 155 1.17 -3.47 8.79
N SER A 156 0.33 -3.19 7.79
CA SER A 156 -0.16 -4.19 6.85
C SER A 156 0.96 -4.80 6.01
N MET A 157 1.88 -3.97 5.51
CA MET A 157 3.04 -4.43 4.74
C MET A 157 4.00 -5.26 5.62
N LEU A 158 4.22 -4.85 6.86
CA LEU A 158 5.06 -5.59 7.81
C LEU A 158 4.45 -6.95 8.21
N CYS A 159 3.14 -7.02 8.42
CA CYS A 159 2.44 -8.27 8.68
C CYS A 159 2.53 -9.21 7.47
N LEU A 160 2.35 -8.69 6.27
CA LEU A 160 2.44 -9.47 5.02
C LEU A 160 3.84 -10.05 4.83
N ALA A 161 4.89 -9.24 5.01
CA ALA A 161 6.28 -9.68 4.93
C ALA A 161 6.58 -10.76 5.98
N ALA A 162 6.16 -10.55 7.24
CA ALA A 162 6.35 -11.49 8.32
C ALA A 162 5.71 -12.85 8.05
N VAL A 163 4.47 -12.87 7.53
CA VAL A 163 3.79 -14.13 7.16
C VAL A 163 4.55 -14.85 6.06
N HIS A 164 5.01 -14.14 5.04
CA HIS A 164 5.79 -14.73 3.96
C HIS A 164 7.12 -15.34 4.46
N GLU A 165 7.76 -14.72 5.44
CA GLU A 165 9.00 -15.18 6.08
C GLU A 165 8.76 -16.24 7.16
N GLY A 166 7.52 -16.61 7.45
CA GLY A 166 7.15 -17.59 8.46
C GLY A 166 7.35 -17.09 9.90
N THR A 167 7.29 -15.76 10.13
CA THR A 167 7.42 -15.17 11.47
C THR A 167 6.09 -14.58 11.95
N SER A 168 5.90 -14.54 13.27
CA SER A 168 4.68 -13.96 13.88
C SER A 168 4.94 -12.66 14.62
N ILE A 169 6.12 -12.05 14.47
CA ILE A 169 6.50 -10.85 15.24
C ILE A 169 5.55 -9.69 14.95
N TRP A 170 5.36 -9.34 13.68
CA TRP A 170 4.49 -8.23 13.31
C TRP A 170 3.01 -8.56 13.45
N PRO A 171 2.51 -9.76 13.12
CA PRO A 171 1.15 -10.16 13.46
C PRO A 171 0.83 -10.09 14.96
N ALA A 172 1.76 -10.49 15.84
CA ALA A 172 1.58 -10.37 17.28
C ALA A 172 1.52 -8.89 17.72
N LYS A 173 2.39 -8.03 17.18
CA LYS A 173 2.34 -6.58 17.41
C LYS A 173 1.02 -5.98 16.91
N ALA A 174 0.50 -6.40 15.76
CA ALA A 174 -0.78 -5.95 15.24
C ALA A 174 -1.94 -6.38 16.15
N LEU A 175 -1.95 -7.61 16.66
CA LEU A 175 -2.96 -8.06 17.62
C LEU A 175 -2.90 -7.25 18.92
N GLN A 176 -1.70 -6.93 19.40
CA GLN A 176 -1.54 -6.08 20.57
C GLN A 176 -2.04 -4.66 20.29
N ALA A 177 -1.67 -4.07 19.15
CA ALA A 177 -2.18 -2.75 18.73
C ALA A 177 -3.71 -2.73 18.64
N PHE A 178 -4.33 -3.81 18.14
CA PHE A 178 -5.79 -3.96 18.11
C PHE A 178 -6.39 -3.91 19.52
N LYS A 179 -5.80 -4.62 20.49
CA LYS A 179 -6.28 -4.68 21.89
C LYS A 179 -6.12 -3.33 22.59
N ASP A 180 -5.00 -2.66 22.37
CA ASP A 180 -4.63 -1.40 23.03
C ASP A 180 -5.29 -0.17 22.41
N ALA A 181 -5.92 -0.31 21.23
CA ALA A 181 -6.52 0.81 20.53
C ALA A 181 -7.68 1.44 21.32
N HIS A 182 -7.63 2.76 21.48
CA HIS A 182 -8.64 3.57 22.15
C HIS A 182 -9.64 4.23 21.18
N ASN A 183 -9.49 4.00 19.87
CA ASN A 183 -10.39 4.50 18.85
C ASN A 183 -10.60 3.47 17.75
N MET A 184 -11.68 3.64 16.98
CA MET A 184 -12.06 2.69 15.92
C MET A 184 -11.04 2.64 14.78
N THR A 185 -10.47 3.78 14.38
CA THR A 185 -9.52 3.86 13.26
C THR A 185 -8.28 3.00 13.51
N ASP A 186 -7.63 3.18 14.65
CA ASP A 186 -6.42 2.42 15.00
C ASP A 186 -6.74 0.93 15.18
N ARG A 187 -7.89 0.62 15.81
CA ARG A 187 -8.35 -0.76 15.98
C ARG A 187 -8.62 -1.43 14.65
N PHE A 188 -9.29 -0.74 13.74
CA PHE A 188 -9.63 -1.27 12.43
C PHE A 188 -8.39 -1.44 11.53
N ASN A 189 -7.44 -0.49 11.56
CA ASN A 189 -6.16 -0.62 10.85
C ASN A 189 -5.37 -1.86 11.31
N ALA A 190 -5.33 -2.12 12.61
CA ALA A 190 -4.65 -3.30 13.14
C ALA A 190 -5.39 -4.61 12.75
N LEU A 191 -6.73 -4.60 12.75
CA LEU A 191 -7.54 -5.73 12.28
C LEU A 191 -7.30 -6.00 10.79
N ILE A 192 -7.34 -4.96 9.95
CA ILE A 192 -7.05 -5.08 8.51
C ILE A 192 -5.67 -5.70 8.29
N ALA A 193 -4.65 -5.23 8.99
CA ALA A 193 -3.28 -5.75 8.85
C ALA A 193 -3.21 -7.27 9.10
N LEU A 194 -3.92 -7.77 10.10
CA LEU A 194 -4.02 -9.20 10.39
C LEU A 194 -4.80 -9.96 9.31
N VAL A 195 -5.98 -9.45 8.94
CA VAL A 195 -6.86 -10.13 7.98
C VAL A 195 -6.21 -10.25 6.60
N ILE A 196 -5.68 -9.13 6.07
CA ILE A 196 -5.09 -9.14 4.73
C ILE A 196 -3.73 -9.84 4.65
N SER A 197 -3.04 -10.03 5.77
CA SER A 197 -1.81 -10.85 5.82
C SER A 197 -2.09 -12.35 5.80
N GLY A 198 -3.33 -12.77 6.09
CA GLY A 198 -3.70 -14.17 6.19
C GLY A 198 -3.17 -14.91 7.41
N HIS A 199 -2.62 -14.21 8.42
CA HIS A 199 -2.09 -14.83 9.63
C HIS A 199 -3.21 -15.40 10.52
N GLU A 200 -2.95 -16.53 11.20
CA GLU A 200 -3.93 -17.21 12.06
C GLU A 200 -4.53 -16.33 13.19
N LEU A 201 -3.77 -15.35 13.68
CA LEU A 201 -4.25 -14.37 14.67
C LEU A 201 -5.42 -13.51 14.15
N ALA A 202 -5.68 -13.46 12.85
CA ALA A 202 -6.83 -12.76 12.28
C ALA A 202 -8.15 -13.30 12.82
N ALA A 203 -8.29 -14.63 12.98
CA ALA A 203 -9.48 -15.24 13.52
C ALA A 203 -9.77 -14.77 14.96
N GLN A 204 -8.73 -14.67 15.80
CA GLN A 204 -8.85 -14.15 17.16
C GLN A 204 -9.27 -12.67 17.16
N ALA A 205 -8.65 -11.84 16.32
CA ALA A 205 -8.97 -10.41 16.23
C ALA A 205 -10.40 -10.18 15.74
N LEU A 206 -10.87 -10.95 14.74
CA LEU A 206 -12.24 -10.90 14.24
C LEU A 206 -13.25 -11.29 15.31
N ALA A 207 -13.00 -12.35 16.09
CA ALA A 207 -13.86 -12.77 17.18
C ALA A 207 -13.97 -11.68 18.27
N LEU A 208 -12.85 -11.06 18.63
CA LEU A 208 -12.80 -9.94 19.57
C LEU A 208 -13.53 -8.72 19.02
N PHE A 209 -13.34 -8.37 17.76
CA PHE A 209 -14.04 -7.26 17.11
C PHE A 209 -15.55 -7.48 17.12
N HIS A 210 -16.01 -8.67 16.71
CA HIS A 210 -17.42 -9.02 16.75
C HIS A 210 -17.99 -8.93 18.17
N ALA A 211 -17.29 -9.46 19.18
CA ALA A 211 -17.74 -9.40 20.57
C ALA A 211 -17.89 -7.97 21.09
N LEU A 212 -17.00 -7.06 20.68
CA LEU A 212 -17.02 -5.65 21.08
C LEU A 212 -18.17 -4.86 20.41
N PHE A 213 -18.48 -5.14 19.15
CA PHE A 213 -19.34 -4.28 18.32
C PHE A 213 -20.64 -4.93 17.85
N LYS A 214 -20.92 -6.19 18.16
CA LYS A 214 -22.13 -6.91 17.70
C LYS A 214 -23.49 -6.27 18.10
N ASN A 215 -23.48 -5.39 19.10
CA ASN A 215 -24.68 -4.69 19.56
C ASN A 215 -24.71 -3.20 19.14
N GLU A 216 -23.70 -2.74 18.41
CA GLU A 216 -23.65 -1.39 17.88
C GLU A 216 -24.20 -1.43 16.43
N ALA A 217 -25.47 -1.06 16.28
CA ALA A 217 -26.16 -0.96 14.97
C ALA A 217 -26.20 0.47 14.48
#